data_8f7b96a071647080517eb65a16ccdd68
#
_entry.id   8f7b96a071647080517eb65a16ccdd68
#
_cell.length_a   1.000
_cell.length_b   1.000
_cell.length_c   1.000
_cell.angle_alpha   90.00
_cell.angle_beta   90.00
_cell.angle_gamma   90.00
#
_symmetry.space_group_name_H-M   'P 1'
#
loop_
_entity.id
_entity.type
_entity.pdbx_description
1 polymer ?
#
loop_
_entity_poly.entity_id
_entity_poly.type
_entity_poly.pdbx_seq_one_letter_code
_entity_poly.pdbx_strand_id
1 'polypeptide(L)'
;MGWPVTHHTQFGRTKFGGRTLTKIMPEKKKATAKSTRQKPKFRRVLLKISGEVLGGKTGGICPESVHDVAAQVREVARLGVQIGVVVGGGNIFRGLQGSEKGIERATGDYMGMLATVINSMALQDALEKQGMPT
;
A
#
# COMPACT_ATOMS: atom_id res chain seq x y z
N MET A 1 33.98 -13.61 -17.62
CA MET A 1 33.86 -14.77 -16.70
C MET A 1 32.41 -15.16 -16.62
N GLY A 2 32.02 -16.21 -17.31
CA GLY A 2 30.65 -16.66 -17.41
C GLY A 2 30.29 -17.66 -16.32
N TRP A 3 29.08 -17.57 -15.80
CA TRP A 3 28.51 -18.56 -14.89
C TRP A 3 27.69 -19.57 -15.71
N PRO A 4 27.85 -20.88 -15.47
CA PRO A 4 27.06 -21.90 -16.15
C PRO A 4 25.72 -22.12 -15.46
N VAL A 5 24.67 -22.08 -16.25
CA VAL A 5 23.30 -22.53 -15.87
C VAL A 5 23.17 -23.97 -16.36
N THR A 6 23.10 -24.93 -15.47
CA THR A 6 22.61 -26.28 -15.76
C THR A 6 21.89 -26.85 -14.56
N HIS A 7 20.56 -26.97 -14.67
CA HIS A 7 19.84 -28.03 -13.98
C HIS A 7 18.72 -28.57 -14.88
N HIS A 8 19.07 -29.62 -15.59
CA HIS A 8 18.15 -30.57 -16.17
C HIS A 8 17.63 -31.47 -15.05
N THR A 9 16.34 -31.38 -14.75
CA THR A 9 15.67 -32.40 -13.95
C THR A 9 14.96 -33.36 -14.90
N GLN A 10 15.54 -34.53 -15.09
CA GLN A 10 14.92 -35.65 -15.81
C GLN A 10 13.78 -36.21 -14.96
N PHE A 11 12.58 -36.19 -15.51
CA PHE A 11 11.43 -36.91 -14.96
C PHE A 11 11.49 -38.36 -15.45
N GLY A 12 11.76 -39.31 -14.54
CA GLY A 12 11.76 -40.75 -14.79
C GLY A 12 10.37 -41.25 -15.14
N ARG A 13 10.21 -41.86 -16.33
CA ARG A 13 9.02 -42.64 -16.70
C ARG A 13 9.11 -43.99 -16.03
N THR A 14 8.25 -44.23 -15.03
CA THR A 14 7.97 -45.61 -14.55
C THR A 14 6.75 -46.14 -15.31
N LYS A 15 6.99 -47.14 -16.17
CA LYS A 15 5.91 -47.94 -16.77
C LYS A 15 5.47 -49.03 -15.80
N PHE A 16 4.25 -49.03 -15.36
CA PHE A 16 3.56 -50.16 -14.76
C PHE A 16 2.20 -50.37 -15.40
N GLY A 17 2.01 -51.56 -16.00
CA GLY A 17 0.72 -52.24 -16.23
C GLY A 17 -0.36 -51.44 -16.94
N GLY A 18 -0.54 -51.76 -18.24
CA GLY A 18 -1.58 -51.18 -19.11
C GLY A 18 -2.99 -51.16 -18.56
N ARG A 19 -3.41 -49.98 -18.10
CA ARG A 19 -4.77 -49.45 -18.16
C ARG A 19 -4.70 -47.94 -18.00
N THR A 20 -5.00 -47.22 -19.10
CA THR A 20 -5.12 -45.79 -19.11
C THR A 20 -6.38 -45.38 -18.33
N LEU A 21 -6.24 -45.07 -17.05
CA LEU A 21 -7.30 -44.41 -16.29
C LEU A 21 -7.20 -42.92 -16.60
N THR A 22 -8.01 -42.44 -17.54
CA THR A 22 -8.24 -41.01 -17.76
C THR A 22 -9.02 -40.49 -16.55
N LYS A 23 -8.28 -39.96 -15.55
CA LYS A 23 -8.89 -39.28 -14.42
C LYS A 23 -9.47 -37.97 -14.92
N ILE A 24 -10.77 -37.99 -15.22
CA ILE A 24 -11.54 -36.78 -15.51
C ILE A 24 -11.53 -35.97 -14.22
N MET A 25 -10.68 -34.95 -14.17
CA MET A 25 -10.76 -33.94 -13.11
C MET A 25 -12.04 -33.14 -13.31
N PRO A 26 -12.89 -32.99 -12.28
CA PRO A 26 -14.07 -32.14 -12.40
C PRO A 26 -13.62 -30.71 -12.65
N GLU A 27 -14.10 -30.16 -13.75
CA GLU A 27 -13.94 -28.78 -14.14
C GLU A 27 -14.41 -27.89 -12.96
N LYS A 28 -13.48 -27.19 -12.33
CA LYS A 28 -13.82 -26.20 -11.28
C LYS A 28 -14.67 -25.13 -11.94
N LYS A 29 -16.01 -25.22 -11.80
CA LYS A 29 -16.93 -24.13 -12.10
C LYS A 29 -16.39 -22.88 -11.43
N LYS A 30 -15.88 -21.93 -12.24
CA LYS A 30 -15.60 -20.57 -11.80
C LYS A 30 -16.91 -20.02 -11.24
N ALA A 31 -17.01 -19.99 -9.91
CA ALA A 31 -18.07 -19.26 -9.24
C ALA A 31 -17.85 -17.79 -9.60
N THR A 32 -18.62 -17.30 -10.55
CA THR A 32 -18.80 -15.87 -10.81
C THR A 32 -19.49 -15.29 -9.58
N ALA A 33 -18.70 -14.91 -8.57
CA ALA A 33 -19.18 -14.09 -7.48
C ALA A 33 -19.70 -12.80 -8.11
N LYS A 34 -21.02 -12.67 -8.26
CA LYS A 34 -21.67 -11.38 -8.51
C LYS A 34 -21.29 -10.49 -7.33
N SER A 35 -20.22 -9.71 -7.49
CA SER A 35 -19.93 -8.59 -6.61
C SER A 35 -21.13 -7.64 -6.70
N THR A 36 -22.01 -7.72 -5.75
CA THR A 36 -23.01 -6.68 -5.50
C THR A 36 -22.21 -5.45 -5.07
N ARG A 37 -21.81 -4.64 -6.05
CA ARG A 37 -21.20 -3.32 -5.80
C ARG A 37 -22.24 -2.50 -5.03
N GLN A 38 -22.15 -2.54 -3.71
CA GLN A 38 -22.92 -1.64 -2.87
C GLN A 38 -22.52 -0.21 -3.23
N LYS A 39 -23.48 0.61 -3.58
CA LYS A 39 -23.22 2.03 -3.84
C LYS A 39 -22.66 2.66 -2.57
N PRO A 40 -21.56 3.43 -2.66
CA PRO A 40 -21.00 4.08 -1.49
C PRO A 40 -22.02 5.03 -0.87
N LYS A 41 -22.08 5.06 0.46
CA LYS A 41 -23.01 5.93 1.21
C LYS A 41 -22.70 7.42 0.97
N PHE A 42 -21.43 7.75 0.74
CA PHE A 42 -20.96 9.12 0.54
C PHE A 42 -20.28 9.26 -0.82
N ARG A 43 -20.56 10.38 -1.51
CA ARG A 43 -19.88 10.71 -2.79
C ARG A 43 -18.53 11.36 -2.57
N ARG A 44 -18.35 12.04 -1.45
CA ARG A 44 -17.13 12.77 -1.08
C ARG A 44 -16.83 12.57 0.39
N VAL A 45 -15.58 12.33 0.71
CA VAL A 45 -15.10 12.16 2.09
C VAL A 45 -13.82 12.96 2.30
N LEU A 46 -13.64 13.43 3.52
CA LEU A 46 -12.37 13.96 4.01
C LEU A 46 -11.76 12.94 4.95
N LEU A 47 -10.60 12.40 4.58
CA LEU A 47 -9.86 11.40 5.35
C LEU A 47 -8.71 12.08 6.09
N LYS A 48 -8.68 11.97 7.42
CA LYS A 48 -7.55 12.39 8.22
C LYS A 48 -6.65 11.19 8.51
N ILE A 49 -5.37 11.31 8.17
CA ILE A 49 -4.34 10.28 8.42
C ILE A 49 -3.31 10.84 9.41
N SER A 50 -3.05 10.13 10.49
CA SER A 50 -1.92 10.47 11.37
C SER A 50 -0.60 10.22 10.65
N GLY A 51 0.37 11.12 10.81
CA GLY A 51 1.71 10.90 10.25
C GLY A 51 2.36 9.60 10.75
N GLU A 52 2.03 9.15 11.95
CA GLU A 52 2.55 7.90 12.51
C GLU A 52 2.20 6.66 11.68
N VAL A 53 1.07 6.68 10.97
CA VAL A 53 0.65 5.60 10.07
C VAL A 53 1.59 5.49 8.86
N LEU A 54 2.23 6.59 8.47
CA LEU A 54 3.20 6.65 7.38
C LEU A 54 4.64 6.40 7.85
N GLY A 55 4.84 6.34 9.18
CA GLY A 55 6.14 6.14 9.80
C GLY A 55 6.51 4.68 9.99
N GLY A 56 7.82 4.42 10.06
CA GLY A 56 8.36 3.14 10.50
C GLY A 56 8.57 3.08 12.01
N LYS A 57 9.03 1.94 12.51
CA LYS A 57 9.35 1.73 13.94
C LYS A 57 10.40 2.70 14.48
N THR A 58 11.27 3.20 13.63
CA THR A 58 12.36 4.14 13.95
C THR A 58 12.02 5.60 13.68
N GLY A 59 10.76 5.91 13.34
CA GLY A 59 10.33 7.24 12.88
C GLY A 59 10.59 7.46 11.39
N GLY A 60 10.39 8.70 10.91
CA GLY A 60 10.55 9.05 9.51
C GLY A 60 9.43 8.52 8.62
N ILE A 61 9.70 8.36 7.33
CA ILE A 61 8.76 7.82 6.33
C ILE A 61 9.12 6.37 6.05
N CYS A 62 8.13 5.48 6.11
CA CYS A 62 8.27 4.08 5.75
C CYS A 62 7.59 3.87 4.38
N PRO A 63 8.34 3.57 3.31
CA PRO A 63 7.79 3.40 1.97
C PRO A 63 6.71 2.33 1.89
N GLU A 64 6.84 1.23 2.62
CA GLU A 64 5.87 0.14 2.67
C GLU A 64 4.55 0.62 3.28
N SER A 65 4.61 1.33 4.40
CA SER A 65 3.42 1.90 5.06
C SER A 65 2.71 2.92 4.17
N VAL A 66 3.47 3.77 3.48
CA VAL A 66 2.93 4.75 2.53
C VAL A 66 2.24 4.05 1.37
N HIS A 67 2.87 3.00 0.81
CA HIS A 67 2.30 2.19 -0.27
C HIS A 67 0.99 1.52 0.15
N ASP A 68 0.93 0.94 1.35
CA ASP A 68 -0.26 0.27 1.88
C ASP A 68 -1.42 1.25 2.09
N VAL A 69 -1.14 2.45 2.62
CA VAL A 69 -2.14 3.51 2.76
C VAL A 69 -2.65 3.96 1.39
N ALA A 70 -1.75 4.15 0.42
CA ALA A 70 -2.13 4.52 -0.94
C ALA A 70 -3.02 3.44 -1.59
N ALA A 71 -2.72 2.16 -1.37
CA ALA A 71 -3.54 1.05 -1.88
C ALA A 71 -4.96 1.09 -1.32
N GLN A 72 -5.13 1.32 0.00
CA GLN A 72 -6.44 1.44 0.63
C GLN A 72 -7.23 2.65 0.11
N VAL A 73 -6.58 3.81 -0.03
CA VAL A 73 -7.21 5.01 -0.60
C VAL A 73 -7.69 4.74 -2.03
N ARG A 74 -6.85 4.08 -2.85
CA ARG A 74 -7.20 3.70 -4.21
C ARG A 74 -8.41 2.78 -4.27
N GLU A 75 -8.53 1.81 -3.38
CA GLU A 75 -9.69 0.91 -3.34
C GLU A 75 -11.00 1.68 -3.11
N VAL A 76 -10.99 2.63 -2.17
CA VAL A 76 -12.16 3.48 -1.90
C VAL A 76 -12.47 4.39 -3.09
N ALA A 77 -11.47 4.99 -3.71
CA ALA A 77 -11.65 5.84 -4.89
C ALA A 77 -12.26 5.08 -6.07
N ARG A 78 -11.90 3.81 -6.26
CA ARG A 78 -12.49 2.92 -7.29
C ARG A 78 -13.98 2.66 -7.13
N LEU A 79 -14.53 2.92 -5.94
CA LEU A 79 -15.99 2.89 -5.72
C LEU A 79 -16.69 4.15 -6.24
N GLY A 80 -15.95 5.12 -6.79
CA GLY A 80 -16.47 6.40 -7.28
C GLY A 80 -16.58 7.47 -6.20
N VAL A 81 -15.85 7.32 -5.08
CA VAL A 81 -15.79 8.30 -3.99
C VAL A 81 -14.67 9.31 -4.27
N GLN A 82 -14.98 10.60 -4.15
CA GLN A 82 -13.98 11.66 -4.14
C GLN A 82 -13.37 11.76 -2.74
N ILE A 83 -12.05 11.72 -2.64
CA ILE A 83 -11.36 11.68 -1.36
C ILE A 83 -10.43 12.89 -1.24
N GLY A 84 -10.68 13.75 -0.23
CA GLY A 84 -9.70 14.72 0.25
C GLY A 84 -8.92 14.08 1.39
N VAL A 85 -7.59 14.24 1.40
CA VAL A 85 -6.73 13.67 2.44
C VAL A 85 -6.04 14.77 3.22
N VAL A 86 -6.09 14.70 4.56
CA VAL A 86 -5.32 15.55 5.48
C VAL A 86 -4.33 14.66 6.20
N VAL A 87 -3.04 14.99 6.11
CA VAL A 87 -1.96 14.16 6.64
C VAL A 87 -1.24 14.89 7.78
N GLY A 88 -0.99 14.19 8.90
CA GLY A 88 -0.16 14.70 9.99
C GLY A 88 1.33 14.51 9.74
N GLY A 89 2.18 15.24 10.51
CA GLY A 89 3.65 15.19 10.41
C GLY A 89 4.38 14.53 11.58
N GLY A 90 3.65 13.91 12.52
CA GLY A 90 4.18 13.48 13.81
C GLY A 90 5.23 12.35 13.77
N ASN A 91 5.33 11.63 12.66
CA ASN A 91 6.39 10.63 12.42
C ASN A 91 7.74 11.27 12.08
N ILE A 92 7.74 12.49 11.55
CA ILE A 92 8.96 13.22 11.15
C ILE A 92 9.37 14.19 12.24
N PHE A 93 8.45 15.03 12.72
CA PHE A 93 8.71 16.06 13.70
C PHE A 93 7.52 16.35 14.59
N ARG A 94 7.78 16.52 15.89
CA ARG A 94 6.80 16.94 16.91
C ARG A 94 7.32 18.20 17.57
N GLY A 95 6.65 19.33 17.35
CA GLY A 95 7.06 20.64 17.85
C GLY A 95 7.25 20.69 19.36
N LEU A 96 6.40 20.00 20.14
CA LEU A 96 6.51 19.93 21.60
C LEU A 96 7.84 19.30 22.04
N GLN A 97 8.22 18.17 21.45
CA GLN A 97 9.51 17.51 21.73
C GLN A 97 10.71 18.33 21.25
N GLY A 98 10.53 19.14 20.19
CA GLY A 98 11.54 20.07 19.72
C GLY A 98 11.80 21.20 20.72
N SER A 99 10.74 21.75 21.33
CA SER A 99 10.86 22.82 22.34
C SER A 99 11.59 22.33 23.60
N GLU A 100 11.38 21.09 24.02
CA GLU A 100 12.12 20.47 25.14
C GLU A 100 13.64 20.31 24.83
N LYS A 101 14.01 20.29 23.55
CA LYS A 101 15.40 20.22 23.07
C LYS A 101 16.00 21.58 22.68
N GLY A 102 15.37 22.68 23.08
CA GLY A 102 15.88 24.03 22.87
C GLY A 102 15.48 24.70 21.56
N ILE A 103 14.56 24.10 20.78
CA ILE A 103 13.99 24.74 19.60
C ILE A 103 12.90 25.71 20.06
N GLU A 104 12.94 26.93 19.55
CA GLU A 104 11.89 27.93 19.79
C GLU A 104 10.53 27.42 19.30
N ARG A 105 9.46 27.67 20.08
CA ARG A 105 8.14 27.05 19.87
C ARG A 105 7.57 27.34 18.48
N ALA A 106 7.62 28.60 18.03
CA ALA A 106 7.09 28.97 16.73
C ALA A 106 7.86 28.28 15.59
N THR A 107 9.19 28.19 15.70
CA THR A 107 10.04 27.45 14.77
C THR A 107 9.66 25.98 14.73
N GLY A 108 9.44 25.36 15.91
CA GLY A 108 9.00 23.98 16.03
C GLY A 108 7.63 23.72 15.36
N ASP A 109 6.70 24.66 15.51
CA ASP A 109 5.39 24.57 14.86
C ASP A 109 5.51 24.66 13.33
N TYR A 110 6.36 25.54 12.78
CA TYR A 110 6.67 25.58 11.36
C TYR A 110 7.31 24.30 10.84
N MET A 111 8.26 23.73 11.58
CA MET A 111 8.85 22.44 11.22
C MET A 111 7.81 21.32 11.18
N GLY A 112 6.87 21.32 12.13
CA GLY A 112 5.74 20.38 12.13
C GLY A 112 4.82 20.53 10.92
N MET A 113 4.55 21.76 10.48
CA MET A 113 3.79 22.02 9.26
C MET A 113 4.54 21.54 8.01
N LEU A 114 5.84 21.79 7.89
CA LEU A 114 6.65 21.28 6.79
C LEU A 114 6.68 19.73 6.77
N ALA A 115 6.70 19.10 7.93
CA ALA A 115 6.62 17.65 8.05
C ALA A 115 5.32 17.07 7.43
N THR A 116 4.19 17.80 7.56
CA THR A 116 2.94 17.39 6.90
C THR A 116 3.04 17.46 5.38
N VAL A 117 3.73 18.48 4.85
CA VAL A 117 3.96 18.62 3.40
C VAL A 117 4.81 17.47 2.88
N ILE A 118 5.89 17.12 3.58
CA ILE A 118 6.76 15.99 3.21
C ILE A 118 5.95 14.69 3.14
N ASN A 119 5.14 14.38 4.15
CA ASN A 119 4.28 13.20 4.15
C ASN A 119 3.23 13.23 3.01
N SER A 120 2.68 14.41 2.72
CA SER A 120 1.71 14.58 1.61
C SER A 120 2.37 14.26 0.27
N MET A 121 3.58 14.73 0.04
CA MET A 121 4.35 14.44 -1.19
C MET A 121 4.65 12.95 -1.32
N ALA A 122 5.04 12.28 -0.22
CA ALA A 122 5.30 10.85 -0.24
C ALA A 122 4.02 10.05 -0.57
N LEU A 123 2.89 10.44 0.00
CA LEU A 123 1.60 9.80 -0.29
C LEU A 123 1.14 10.08 -1.72
N GLN A 124 1.32 11.30 -2.22
CA GLN A 124 1.04 11.67 -3.60
C GLN A 124 1.81 10.79 -4.58
N ASP A 125 3.13 10.69 -4.43
CA ASP A 125 3.98 9.85 -5.27
C ASP A 125 3.51 8.39 -5.29
N ALA A 126 3.14 7.85 -4.11
CA ALA A 126 2.65 6.48 -4.01
C ALA A 126 1.28 6.27 -4.68
N LEU A 127 0.39 7.25 -4.61
CA LEU A 127 -0.91 7.22 -5.28
C LEU A 127 -0.75 7.30 -6.80
N GLU A 128 0.09 8.19 -7.30
CA GLU A 128 0.36 8.36 -8.72
C GLU A 128 1.02 7.10 -9.32
N LYS A 129 1.97 6.49 -8.62
CA LYS A 129 2.56 5.19 -9.01
C LYS A 129 1.54 4.05 -9.08
N GLN A 130 0.44 4.17 -8.35
CA GLN A 130 -0.68 3.23 -8.42
C GLN A 130 -1.76 3.62 -9.44
N GLY A 131 -1.50 4.63 -10.27
CA GLY A 131 -2.37 5.10 -11.34
C GLY A 131 -3.54 5.96 -10.88
N MET A 132 -3.42 6.59 -9.70
CA MET A 132 -4.39 7.58 -9.21
C MET A 132 -3.87 8.99 -9.50
N PRO A 133 -4.60 9.83 -10.25
CA PRO A 133 -4.28 11.25 -10.38
C PRO A 133 -4.55 11.96 -9.06
N THR A 134 -3.60 12.81 -8.63
CA THR A 134 -3.70 13.60 -7.39
C THR A 134 -3.40 15.07 -7.63
#